data_0e9a51e06e1e481654f93aaa4e185626
#
_entry.id   0e9a51e06e1e481654f93aaa4e185626
#
_cell.length_a   1.000
_cell.length_b   1.000
_cell.length_c   1.000
_cell.angle_alpha   90.00
_cell.angle_beta   90.00
_cell.angle_gamma   90.00
#
_symmetry.space_group_name_H-M   'P 1'
#
loop_
_entity.id
_entity.type
_entity.pdbx_description
1 polymer ?
#
loop_
_entity_poly.entity_id
_entity_poly.type
_entity_poly.pdbx_seq_one_letter_code
_entity_poly.pdbx_strand_id
1 'polypeptide(L)'
;MNIARNLLLGAIALGALTYIARWWWLERARGADPARPRRPRLSDLIVGFVTNFFDTLGIGCFAPTTAYYKLRSRMPDDEIPGTLNTGHALPAMTEALIFIAIVSVDMTTLVTMIVAAVLGAWLGVGIVSGLSRRAIQIGMGGALMCAALLFLVKNLDWMPGSGEALALHGPTLIFAVGVNFLLGALMMLGVGLFAPCLILVSLLGMSPLAAFPIMMGSCALLMPVGGARFVKSGRYNLSAAMGLAIGGIPGVLVAAYIVRSLPMLWLRWLVLIVVLYAAVQMLRSARRP
;
A
#
# COMPACT_ATOMS: atom_id res chain seq x y z
N MET A 1 2.11 -25.36 -7.17
CA MET A 1 2.47 -24.04 -6.59
C MET A 1 2.99 -23.05 -7.63
N ASN A 2 3.80 -23.49 -8.59
CA ASN A 2 4.44 -22.55 -9.51
C ASN A 2 3.53 -21.95 -10.60
N ILE A 3 2.52 -22.68 -11.09
CA ILE A 3 1.64 -22.18 -12.17
C ILE A 3 0.79 -21.00 -11.71
N ALA A 4 0.06 -21.12 -10.60
CA ALA A 4 -0.80 -20.05 -10.09
C ALA A 4 0.00 -18.77 -9.74
N ARG A 5 1.18 -18.94 -9.13
CA ARG A 5 2.10 -17.82 -8.86
C ARG A 5 2.58 -17.15 -10.14
N ASN A 6 2.99 -17.92 -11.14
CA ASN A 6 3.46 -17.37 -12.41
C ASN A 6 2.32 -16.69 -13.20
N LEU A 7 1.10 -17.21 -13.13
CA LEU A 7 -0.08 -16.55 -13.70
C LEU A 7 -0.37 -15.21 -13.00
N LEU A 8 -0.27 -15.15 -11.67
CA LEU A 8 -0.45 -13.91 -10.91
C LEU A 8 0.63 -12.88 -11.26
N LEU A 9 1.90 -13.30 -11.31
CA LEU A 9 3.01 -12.42 -11.71
C LEU A 9 2.81 -11.92 -13.15
N GLY A 10 2.42 -12.79 -14.07
CA GLY A 10 2.09 -12.41 -15.44
C GLY A 10 0.92 -11.41 -15.52
N ALA A 11 -0.13 -11.62 -14.71
CA ALA A 11 -1.27 -10.72 -14.63
C ALA A 11 -0.87 -9.33 -14.10
N ILE A 12 0.00 -9.26 -13.07
CA ILE A 12 0.53 -7.99 -12.55
C ILE A 12 1.39 -7.28 -13.59
N ALA A 13 2.29 -8.00 -14.28
CA ALA A 13 3.15 -7.43 -15.31
C ALA A 13 2.31 -6.89 -16.51
N LEU A 14 1.34 -7.66 -16.97
CA LEU A 14 0.40 -7.24 -18.02
C LEU A 14 -0.44 -6.05 -17.53
N GLY A 15 -0.88 -6.08 -16.27
CA GLY A 15 -1.58 -4.97 -15.60
C GLY A 15 -0.75 -3.69 -15.60
N ALA A 16 0.55 -3.77 -15.35
CA ALA A 16 1.46 -2.61 -15.38
C ALA A 16 1.56 -2.03 -16.80
N LEU A 17 1.74 -2.87 -17.82
CA LEU A 17 1.81 -2.44 -19.21
C LEU A 17 0.50 -1.79 -19.66
N THR A 18 -0.64 -2.40 -19.37
CA THR A 18 -1.96 -1.87 -19.71
C THR A 18 -2.25 -0.57 -18.97
N TYR A 19 -1.82 -0.46 -17.70
CA TYR A 19 -1.96 0.77 -16.92
C TYR A 19 -1.14 1.93 -17.51
N ILE A 20 0.12 1.69 -17.86
CA ILE A 20 0.99 2.67 -18.52
C ILE A 20 0.37 3.12 -19.85
N ALA A 21 -0.03 2.17 -20.69
CA ALA A 21 -0.62 2.46 -21.99
C ALA A 21 -1.91 3.28 -21.86
N ARG A 22 -2.79 2.92 -20.90
CA ARG A 22 -4.03 3.63 -20.63
C ARG A 22 -3.78 5.03 -20.08
N TRP A 23 -2.84 5.19 -19.13
CA TRP A 23 -2.46 6.49 -18.57
C TRP A 23 -1.93 7.41 -19.66
N TRP A 24 -0.98 6.91 -20.47
CA TRP A 24 -0.43 7.65 -21.58
C TRP A 24 -1.50 8.05 -22.62
N TRP A 25 -2.39 7.13 -22.97
CA TRP A 25 -3.46 7.40 -23.94
C TRP A 25 -4.43 8.46 -23.42
N LEU A 26 -4.87 8.37 -22.19
CA LEU A 26 -5.77 9.36 -21.57
C LEU A 26 -5.14 10.74 -21.49
N GLU A 27 -3.87 10.84 -21.14
CA GLU A 27 -3.17 12.13 -21.10
C GLU A 27 -2.89 12.70 -22.51
N ARG A 28 -2.65 11.84 -23.48
CA ARG A 28 -2.53 12.27 -24.88
C ARG A 28 -3.86 12.78 -25.44
N ALA A 29 -4.96 12.11 -25.14
CA ALA A 29 -6.30 12.51 -25.57
C ALA A 29 -6.76 13.86 -24.98
N ARG A 30 -6.24 14.25 -23.79
CA ARG A 30 -6.51 15.57 -23.20
C ARG A 30 -5.81 16.74 -23.90
N GLY A 31 -4.80 16.46 -24.68
CA GLY A 31 -3.98 17.50 -25.30
C GLY A 31 -2.98 18.15 -24.34
N ALA A 32 -2.26 19.16 -24.83
CA ALA A 32 -1.31 19.94 -24.04
C ALA A 32 -2.06 21.07 -23.31
N ASP A 33 -1.96 21.08 -21.99
CA ASP A 33 -2.47 22.15 -21.15
C ASP A 33 -1.27 22.82 -20.45
N PRO A 34 -0.99 24.11 -20.71
CA PRO A 34 0.09 24.83 -20.05
C PRO A 34 -0.04 24.89 -18.53
N ALA A 35 -1.27 24.84 -18.00
CA ALA A 35 -1.53 24.82 -16.55
C ALA A 35 -1.19 23.46 -15.90
N ARG A 36 -0.97 22.40 -16.70
CA ARG A 36 -0.65 21.05 -16.24
C ARG A 36 0.72 20.60 -16.73
N PRO A 37 1.80 20.96 -16.03
CA PRO A 37 3.16 20.60 -16.43
C PRO A 37 3.31 19.07 -16.50
N ARG A 38 3.83 18.58 -17.62
CA ARG A 38 4.04 17.15 -17.86
C ARG A 38 5.38 16.64 -17.34
N ARG A 39 6.34 17.54 -17.09
CA ARG A 39 7.66 17.13 -16.61
C ARG A 39 7.67 17.00 -15.08
N PRO A 40 8.13 15.86 -14.55
CA PRO A 40 8.30 15.70 -13.12
C PRO A 40 9.38 16.66 -12.61
N ARG A 41 9.19 17.18 -11.40
CA ARG A 41 10.22 17.98 -10.73
C ARG A 41 11.17 17.04 -10.01
N LEU A 42 12.43 17.46 -9.84
CA LEU A 42 13.42 16.68 -9.10
C LEU A 42 12.93 16.35 -7.67
N SER A 43 12.24 17.28 -7.03
CA SER A 43 11.65 17.04 -5.71
C SER A 43 10.63 15.90 -5.69
N ASP A 44 9.83 15.76 -6.76
CA ASP A 44 8.82 14.69 -6.85
C ASP A 44 9.49 13.32 -7.11
N LEU A 45 10.61 13.30 -7.85
CA LEU A 45 11.44 12.10 -8.02
C LEU A 45 12.07 11.65 -6.70
N ILE A 46 12.64 12.59 -5.93
CA ILE A 46 13.23 12.31 -4.63
C ILE A 46 12.17 11.81 -3.65
N VAL A 47 11.01 12.45 -3.60
CA VAL A 47 9.88 12.01 -2.75
C VAL A 47 9.43 10.62 -3.18
N GLY A 48 9.28 10.37 -4.47
CA GLY A 48 8.97 9.05 -5.01
C GLY A 48 9.96 7.99 -4.55
N PHE A 49 11.26 8.26 -4.70
CA PHE A 49 12.32 7.36 -4.25
C PHE A 49 12.24 7.07 -2.75
N VAL A 50 12.23 8.11 -1.93
CA VAL A 50 12.28 7.98 -0.46
C VAL A 50 11.02 7.30 0.07
N THR A 51 9.83 7.72 -0.39
CA THR A 51 8.59 7.18 0.15
C THR A 51 8.35 5.73 -0.28
N ASN A 52 8.71 5.34 -1.51
CA ASN A 52 8.60 3.94 -1.93
C ASN A 52 9.74 3.07 -1.39
N PHE A 53 10.90 3.62 -1.11
CA PHE A 53 11.93 2.92 -0.34
C PHE A 53 11.38 2.49 1.02
N PHE A 54 10.76 3.40 1.77
CA PHE A 54 10.15 3.09 3.06
C PHE A 54 8.86 2.25 2.93
N ASP A 55 8.12 2.39 1.83
CA ASP A 55 6.95 1.56 1.52
C ASP A 55 7.34 0.07 1.45
N THR A 56 8.40 -0.22 0.71
CA THR A 56 8.96 -1.57 0.57
C THR A 56 9.42 -2.16 1.91
N LEU A 57 9.83 -1.32 2.87
CA LEU A 57 10.12 -1.73 4.24
C LEU A 57 8.85 -1.94 5.09
N GLY A 58 7.66 -1.68 4.55
CA GLY A 58 6.37 -1.86 5.23
C GLY A 58 5.80 -0.61 5.89
N ILE A 59 6.47 0.55 5.81
CA ILE A 59 6.03 1.80 6.47
C ILE A 59 4.81 2.43 5.81
N GLY A 60 4.64 2.20 4.52
CA GLY A 60 3.56 2.81 3.74
C GLY A 60 3.96 4.18 3.14
N CYS A 61 3.75 4.35 1.83
CA CYS A 61 4.10 5.59 1.11
C CYS A 61 3.07 6.71 1.27
N PHE A 62 1.81 6.40 1.57
CA PHE A 62 0.71 7.38 1.52
C PHE A 62 0.85 8.50 2.53
N ALA A 63 1.09 8.18 3.80
CA ALA A 63 1.18 9.17 4.86
C ALA A 63 2.34 10.16 4.67
N PRO A 64 3.59 9.72 4.41
CA PRO A 64 4.70 10.65 4.20
C PRO A 64 4.55 11.48 2.92
N THR A 65 4.03 10.90 1.83
CA THR A 65 3.77 11.63 0.58
C THR A 65 2.69 12.69 0.77
N THR A 66 1.59 12.35 1.46
CA THR A 66 0.53 13.30 1.81
C THR A 66 1.07 14.45 2.64
N ALA A 67 1.86 14.14 3.67
CA ALA A 67 2.48 15.15 4.54
C ALA A 67 3.37 16.12 3.73
N TYR A 68 4.19 15.58 2.85
CA TYR A 68 5.06 16.40 2.00
C TYR A 68 4.26 17.37 1.12
N TYR A 69 3.24 16.88 0.40
CA TYR A 69 2.47 17.72 -0.51
C TYR A 69 1.62 18.76 0.22
N LYS A 70 1.06 18.41 1.38
CA LYS A 70 0.34 19.38 2.23
C LYS A 70 1.25 20.47 2.79
N LEU A 71 2.38 20.10 3.39
CA LEU A 71 3.34 21.05 3.97
C LEU A 71 3.92 22.02 2.94
N ARG A 72 4.04 21.58 1.69
CA ARG A 72 4.54 22.40 0.59
C ARG A 72 3.45 23.10 -0.21
N SER A 73 2.17 22.90 0.12
CA SER A 73 1.01 23.44 -0.62
C SER A 73 1.12 23.28 -2.13
N ARG A 74 1.56 22.06 -2.54
CA ARG A 74 1.97 21.76 -3.93
C ARG A 74 0.80 21.53 -4.87
N MET A 75 -0.33 21.16 -4.34
CA MET A 75 -1.56 20.86 -5.07
C MET A 75 -2.75 20.99 -4.13
N PRO A 76 -3.98 21.16 -4.65
CA PRO A 76 -5.22 21.10 -3.87
C PRO A 76 -5.34 19.74 -3.13
N ASP A 77 -5.92 19.78 -1.93
CA ASP A 77 -6.06 18.60 -1.07
C ASP A 77 -6.88 17.48 -1.73
N ASP A 78 -7.83 17.81 -2.59
CA ASP A 78 -8.67 16.87 -3.33
C ASP A 78 -7.94 16.16 -4.48
N GLU A 79 -6.80 16.69 -4.96
CA GLU A 79 -5.94 16.04 -5.93
C GLU A 79 -4.94 15.06 -5.29
N ILE A 80 -4.67 15.18 -3.98
CA ILE A 80 -3.67 14.34 -3.30
C ILE A 80 -4.01 12.85 -3.43
N PRO A 81 -5.22 12.35 -3.10
CA PRO A 81 -5.52 10.93 -3.21
C PRO A 81 -5.35 10.39 -4.63
N GLY A 82 -5.76 11.17 -5.63
CA GLY A 82 -5.58 10.80 -7.03
C GLY A 82 -4.11 10.73 -7.45
N THR A 83 -3.30 11.70 -7.00
CA THR A 83 -1.86 11.74 -7.26
C THR A 83 -1.13 10.55 -6.65
N LEU A 84 -1.48 10.20 -5.41
CA LEU A 84 -0.87 9.05 -4.72
C LEU A 84 -1.24 7.73 -5.39
N ASN A 85 -2.54 7.49 -5.61
CA ASN A 85 -3.01 6.25 -6.26
C ASN A 85 -2.46 6.09 -7.67
N THR A 86 -2.26 7.19 -8.40
CA THR A 86 -1.71 7.16 -9.76
C THR A 86 -0.18 6.98 -9.73
N GLY A 87 0.51 7.75 -8.92
CA GLY A 87 1.97 7.80 -8.92
C GLY A 87 2.64 6.60 -8.27
N HIS A 88 2.07 6.06 -7.17
CA HIS A 88 2.63 4.88 -6.51
C HIS A 88 2.17 3.54 -7.12
N ALA A 89 1.28 3.54 -8.12
CA ALA A 89 0.80 2.30 -8.72
C ALA A 89 1.92 1.43 -9.33
N LEU A 90 2.82 2.04 -10.11
CA LEU A 90 3.93 1.30 -10.74
C LEU A 90 4.99 0.82 -9.73
N PRO A 91 5.43 1.64 -8.76
CA PRO A 91 6.24 1.16 -7.64
C PRO A 91 5.61 -0.02 -6.90
N ALA A 92 4.32 0.07 -6.52
CA ALA A 92 3.61 -1.02 -5.84
C ALA A 92 3.52 -2.30 -6.69
N MET A 93 3.35 -2.19 -8.02
CA MET A 93 3.43 -3.34 -8.92
C MET A 93 4.83 -3.95 -8.95
N THR A 94 5.87 -3.12 -8.90
CA THR A 94 7.27 -3.59 -8.83
C THR A 94 7.52 -4.34 -7.51
N GLU A 95 7.05 -3.82 -6.39
CA GLU A 95 7.10 -4.50 -5.09
C GLU A 95 6.40 -5.86 -5.13
N ALA A 96 5.16 -5.90 -5.63
CA ALA A 96 4.39 -7.14 -5.73
C ALA A 96 5.09 -8.20 -6.59
N LEU A 97 5.65 -7.81 -7.74
CA LEU A 97 6.41 -8.71 -8.60
C LEU A 97 7.60 -9.34 -7.86
N ILE A 98 8.32 -8.54 -7.07
CA ILE A 98 9.48 -9.00 -6.31
C ILE A 98 9.03 -9.92 -5.16
N PHE A 99 8.14 -9.45 -4.28
CA PHE A 99 7.81 -10.16 -3.04
C PHE A 99 6.95 -11.40 -3.27
N ILE A 100 6.05 -11.42 -4.25
CA ILE A 100 5.31 -12.64 -4.66
C ILE A 100 6.25 -13.68 -5.26
N ALA A 101 7.34 -13.25 -5.91
CA ALA A 101 8.32 -14.19 -6.46
C ALA A 101 9.21 -14.83 -5.40
N ILE A 102 9.59 -14.09 -4.34
CA ILE A 102 10.62 -14.53 -3.37
C ILE A 102 10.04 -15.00 -2.03
N VAL A 103 8.84 -14.56 -1.64
CA VAL A 103 8.23 -14.90 -0.35
C VAL A 103 7.19 -16.01 -0.53
N SER A 104 7.28 -17.04 0.28
CA SER A 104 6.31 -18.13 0.31
C SER A 104 5.04 -17.71 1.05
N VAL A 105 3.90 -17.87 0.40
CA VAL A 105 2.57 -17.66 0.96
C VAL A 105 1.59 -18.58 0.24
N ASP A 106 0.55 -19.03 0.95
CA ASP A 106 -0.50 -19.82 0.32
C ASP A 106 -1.25 -19.01 -0.74
N MET A 107 -1.42 -19.60 -1.93
CA MET A 107 -2.00 -18.91 -3.06
C MET A 107 -3.49 -18.60 -2.87
N THR A 108 -4.23 -19.43 -2.12
CA THR A 108 -5.64 -19.18 -1.83
C THR A 108 -5.79 -17.94 -0.96
N THR A 109 -5.00 -17.88 0.11
CA THR A 109 -4.96 -16.71 1.01
C THR A 109 -4.54 -15.45 0.25
N LEU A 110 -3.45 -15.53 -0.53
CA LEU A 110 -2.93 -14.42 -1.31
C LEU A 110 -3.97 -13.87 -2.29
N VAL A 111 -4.53 -14.73 -3.15
CA VAL A 111 -5.42 -14.30 -4.22
C VAL A 111 -6.76 -13.79 -3.65
N THR A 112 -7.34 -14.47 -2.66
CA THR A 112 -8.62 -14.04 -2.07
C THR A 112 -8.49 -12.69 -1.37
N MET A 113 -7.41 -12.46 -0.64
CA MET A 113 -7.17 -11.17 0.01
C MET A 113 -6.90 -10.04 -0.99
N ILE A 114 -6.13 -10.30 -2.05
CA ILE A 114 -5.90 -9.33 -3.13
C ILE A 114 -7.22 -8.96 -3.81
N VAL A 115 -8.01 -9.96 -4.21
CA VAL A 115 -9.31 -9.74 -4.88
C VAL A 115 -10.24 -8.93 -3.97
N ALA A 116 -10.29 -9.26 -2.67
CA ALA A 116 -11.08 -8.51 -1.70
C ALA A 116 -10.68 -7.03 -1.63
N ALA A 117 -9.38 -6.73 -1.58
CA ALA A 117 -8.89 -5.35 -1.56
C ALA A 117 -9.26 -4.59 -2.85
N VAL A 118 -9.14 -5.24 -4.01
CA VAL A 118 -9.53 -4.65 -5.30
C VAL A 118 -11.04 -4.38 -5.36
N LEU A 119 -11.86 -5.34 -4.93
CA LEU A 119 -13.32 -5.16 -4.83
C LEU A 119 -13.69 -4.07 -3.83
N GLY A 120 -12.98 -3.99 -2.69
CA GLY A 120 -13.11 -2.93 -1.72
C GLY A 120 -12.83 -1.55 -2.32
N ALA A 121 -11.75 -1.42 -3.06
CA ALA A 121 -11.41 -0.18 -3.76
C ALA A 121 -12.44 0.18 -4.85
N TRP A 122 -13.06 -0.80 -5.46
CA TRP A 122 -14.03 -0.56 -6.54
C TRP A 122 -15.44 -0.31 -6.03
N LEU A 123 -15.92 -1.10 -5.06
CA LEU A 123 -17.30 -1.09 -4.57
C LEU A 123 -17.44 -0.39 -3.23
N GLY A 124 -16.41 -0.48 -2.38
CA GLY A 124 -16.49 -0.12 -0.98
C GLY A 124 -16.39 1.38 -0.69
N VAL A 125 -16.00 2.20 -1.66
CA VAL A 125 -15.86 3.65 -1.47
C VAL A 125 -17.18 4.28 -0.98
N GLY A 126 -18.32 3.82 -1.50
CA GLY A 126 -19.64 4.28 -1.03
C GLY A 126 -19.94 3.92 0.42
N ILE A 127 -19.45 2.77 0.89
CA ILE A 127 -19.67 2.29 2.26
C ILE A 127 -18.86 3.13 3.26
N VAL A 128 -17.59 3.39 2.94
CA VAL A 128 -16.68 4.08 3.86
C VAL A 128 -16.77 5.60 3.77
N SER A 129 -17.33 6.16 2.70
CA SER A 129 -17.49 7.61 2.54
C SER A 129 -18.42 8.25 3.57
N GLY A 130 -19.30 7.47 4.19
CA GLY A 130 -20.16 7.91 5.29
C GLY A 130 -19.46 7.97 6.65
N LEU A 131 -18.26 7.40 6.80
CA LEU A 131 -17.51 7.41 8.03
C LEU A 131 -16.69 8.72 8.14
N SER A 132 -16.71 9.33 9.32
CA SER A 132 -15.86 10.49 9.54
C SER A 132 -14.38 10.09 9.49
N ARG A 133 -13.57 10.89 8.82
CA ARG A 133 -12.13 10.68 8.73
C ARG A 133 -11.47 10.50 10.10
N ARG A 134 -11.94 11.28 11.08
CA ARG A 134 -11.48 11.23 12.47
C ARG A 134 -11.78 9.90 13.14
N ALA A 135 -13.00 9.35 12.95
CA ALA A 135 -13.38 8.05 13.52
C ALA A 135 -12.52 6.93 12.94
N ILE A 136 -12.27 6.95 11.62
CA ILE A 136 -11.38 6.00 10.94
C ILE A 136 -9.97 6.07 11.52
N GLN A 137 -9.41 7.27 11.64
CA GLN A 137 -8.04 7.49 12.14
C GLN A 137 -7.88 7.07 13.62
N ILE A 138 -8.87 7.32 14.47
CA ILE A 138 -8.87 6.91 15.89
C ILE A 138 -8.97 5.38 15.98
N GLY A 139 -9.93 4.77 15.29
CA GLY A 139 -10.15 3.32 15.33
C GLY A 139 -8.94 2.55 14.83
N MET A 140 -8.41 2.93 13.67
CA MET A 140 -7.22 2.30 13.10
C MET A 140 -5.96 2.58 13.94
N GLY A 141 -5.77 3.81 14.40
CA GLY A 141 -4.62 4.16 15.23
C GLY A 141 -4.63 3.43 16.57
N GLY A 142 -5.79 3.25 17.19
CA GLY A 142 -5.96 2.45 18.39
C GLY A 142 -5.66 0.96 18.15
N ALA A 143 -6.22 0.37 17.09
CA ALA A 143 -5.94 -1.01 16.71
C ALA A 143 -4.46 -1.26 16.41
N LEU A 144 -3.81 -0.33 15.69
CA LEU A 144 -2.37 -0.38 15.43
C LEU A 144 -1.53 -0.28 16.71
N MET A 145 -1.93 0.53 17.67
CA MET A 145 -1.24 0.66 18.96
C MET A 145 -1.33 -0.63 19.77
N CYS A 146 -2.53 -1.23 19.87
CA CYS A 146 -2.70 -2.53 20.53
C CYS A 146 -1.85 -3.61 19.85
N ALA A 147 -1.80 -3.61 18.53
CA ALA A 147 -0.98 -4.55 17.78
C ALA A 147 0.52 -4.33 18.00
N ALA A 148 0.98 -3.07 18.04
CA ALA A 148 2.38 -2.76 18.38
C ALA A 148 2.77 -3.32 19.77
N LEU A 149 1.89 -3.20 20.76
CA LEU A 149 2.11 -3.78 22.09
C LEU A 149 2.19 -5.31 22.04
N LEU A 150 1.30 -5.97 21.28
CA LEU A 150 1.35 -7.42 21.09
C LEU A 150 2.62 -7.87 20.36
N PHE A 151 3.06 -7.13 19.34
CA PHE A 151 4.34 -7.41 18.69
C PHE A 151 5.53 -7.20 19.61
N LEU A 152 5.49 -6.19 20.49
CA LEU A 152 6.55 -5.96 21.49
C LEU A 152 6.64 -7.15 22.46
N VAL A 153 5.51 -7.57 23.04
CA VAL A 153 5.42 -8.71 23.94
C VAL A 153 5.95 -9.99 23.28
N LYS A 154 5.62 -10.18 21.99
CA LYS A 154 6.08 -11.30 21.18
C LYS A 154 7.59 -11.25 20.88
N ASN A 155 8.11 -10.05 20.54
CA ASN A 155 9.54 -9.87 20.27
C ASN A 155 10.41 -10.03 21.54
N LEU A 156 9.82 -9.86 22.73
CA LEU A 156 10.46 -10.10 24.03
C LEU A 156 10.34 -11.56 24.48
N ASP A 157 9.82 -12.45 23.65
CA ASP A 157 9.57 -13.87 23.92
C ASP A 157 8.70 -14.12 25.18
N TRP A 158 7.87 -13.14 25.57
CA TRP A 158 6.93 -13.26 26.69
C TRP A 158 5.66 -14.04 26.34
N MET A 159 5.43 -14.30 25.06
CA MET A 159 4.35 -15.17 24.58
C MET A 159 4.92 -16.32 23.76
N PRO A 160 4.60 -17.59 24.08
CA PRO A 160 4.97 -18.72 23.26
C PRO A 160 4.23 -18.69 21.91
N GLY A 161 4.95 -18.91 20.81
CA GLY A 161 4.41 -19.09 19.48
C GLY A 161 4.36 -17.82 18.64
N SER A 162 5.42 -17.57 17.89
CA SER A 162 5.34 -16.69 16.72
C SER A 162 4.48 -17.39 15.67
N GLY A 163 3.49 -16.69 15.09
CA GLY A 163 2.79 -17.22 13.93
C GLY A 163 3.79 -17.47 12.81
N GLU A 164 3.95 -18.72 12.43
CA GLU A 164 4.78 -19.14 11.30
C GLU A 164 3.92 -19.61 10.14
N ALA A 165 2.58 -19.54 10.30
CA ALA A 165 1.66 -19.98 9.28
C ALA A 165 1.86 -19.17 7.98
N LEU A 166 1.79 -19.88 6.87
CA LEU A 166 1.87 -19.29 5.53
C LEU A 166 0.48 -19.20 4.87
N ALA A 167 -0.56 -19.67 5.58
CA ALA A 167 -1.93 -19.75 5.10
C ALA A 167 -2.94 -19.39 6.20
N LEU A 168 -4.10 -18.87 5.78
CA LEU A 168 -5.30 -18.76 6.59
C LEU A 168 -6.37 -19.70 6.02
N HIS A 169 -7.18 -20.29 6.90
CA HIS A 169 -8.22 -21.23 6.52
C HIS A 169 -9.54 -20.95 7.26
N GLY A 170 -10.65 -21.40 6.70
CA GLY A 170 -11.95 -21.34 7.35
C GLY A 170 -12.35 -19.93 7.80
N PRO A 171 -12.90 -19.77 9.01
CA PRO A 171 -13.42 -18.49 9.51
C PRO A 171 -12.36 -17.37 9.57
N THR A 172 -11.10 -17.71 9.85
CA THR A 172 -10.01 -16.71 9.91
C THR A 172 -9.70 -16.12 8.54
N LEU A 173 -9.76 -16.94 7.48
CA LEU A 173 -9.61 -16.45 6.11
C LEU A 173 -10.78 -15.54 5.72
N ILE A 174 -12.02 -15.94 6.03
CA ILE A 174 -13.21 -15.13 5.74
C ILE A 174 -13.12 -13.77 6.43
N PHE A 175 -12.74 -13.75 7.71
CA PHE A 175 -12.52 -12.52 8.46
C PHE A 175 -11.43 -11.64 7.83
N ALA A 176 -10.28 -12.23 7.49
CA ALA A 176 -9.17 -11.52 6.85
C ALA A 176 -9.57 -10.89 5.51
N VAL A 177 -10.31 -11.64 4.69
CA VAL A 177 -10.85 -11.19 3.39
C VAL A 177 -11.81 -10.01 3.60
N GLY A 178 -12.74 -10.09 4.57
CA GLY A 178 -13.67 -9.01 4.88
C GLY A 178 -12.96 -7.73 5.35
N VAL A 179 -11.98 -7.86 6.22
CA VAL A 179 -11.18 -6.71 6.68
C VAL A 179 -10.35 -6.14 5.53
N ASN A 180 -9.71 -6.98 4.70
CA ASN A 180 -8.90 -6.49 3.58
C ASN A 180 -9.75 -5.79 2.50
N PHE A 181 -11.02 -6.19 2.32
CA PHE A 181 -11.98 -5.45 1.52
C PHE A 181 -12.19 -4.02 2.05
N LEU A 182 -12.40 -3.87 3.36
CA LEU A 182 -12.55 -2.55 3.98
C LEU A 182 -11.27 -1.71 3.87
N LEU A 183 -10.10 -2.33 4.05
CA LEU A 183 -8.81 -1.67 3.87
C LEU A 183 -8.62 -1.16 2.44
N GLY A 184 -9.04 -1.94 1.44
CA GLY A 184 -9.02 -1.52 0.04
C GLY A 184 -9.92 -0.30 -0.22
N ALA A 185 -11.11 -0.27 0.38
CA ALA A 185 -12.01 0.88 0.29
C ALA A 185 -11.42 2.13 0.97
N LEU A 186 -10.84 1.98 2.16
CA LEU A 186 -10.20 3.06 2.92
C LEU A 186 -9.00 3.65 2.19
N MET A 187 -8.27 2.82 1.44
CA MET A 187 -7.12 3.29 0.67
C MET A 187 -7.51 4.31 -0.41
N MET A 188 -8.70 4.21 -0.98
CA MET A 188 -9.22 5.21 -1.93
C MET A 188 -9.49 6.57 -1.28
N LEU A 189 -9.69 6.60 0.05
CA LEU A 189 -9.81 7.84 0.84
C LEU A 189 -8.45 8.37 1.34
N GLY A 190 -7.34 7.75 0.93
CA GLY A 190 -5.99 8.16 1.32
C GLY A 190 -5.48 7.52 2.62
N VAL A 191 -6.12 6.45 3.10
CA VAL A 191 -5.67 5.68 4.26
C VAL A 191 -4.83 4.50 3.79
N GLY A 192 -3.56 4.44 4.18
CA GLY A 192 -2.63 3.39 3.76
C GLY A 192 -3.05 1.99 4.22
N LEU A 193 -2.97 1.01 3.33
CA LEU A 193 -3.35 -0.39 3.59
C LEU A 193 -2.23 -1.18 4.29
N PHE A 194 -0.96 -0.84 4.12
CA PHE A 194 0.18 -1.67 4.48
C PHE A 194 0.21 -2.08 5.95
N ALA A 195 0.34 -1.12 6.86
CA ALA A 195 0.44 -1.42 8.28
C ALA A 195 -0.79 -2.16 8.83
N PRO A 196 -2.04 -1.77 8.50
CA PRO A 196 -3.22 -2.53 8.92
C PRO A 196 -3.26 -3.96 8.38
N CYS A 197 -2.90 -4.19 7.12
CA CYS A 197 -2.85 -5.52 6.54
C CYS A 197 -1.78 -6.40 7.18
N LEU A 198 -0.57 -5.85 7.40
CA LEU A 198 0.52 -6.53 8.08
C LEU A 198 0.10 -7.02 9.46
N ILE A 199 -0.58 -6.15 10.21
CA ILE A 199 -1.07 -6.47 11.55
C ILE A 199 -2.15 -7.53 11.51
N LEU A 200 -3.16 -7.35 10.66
CA LEU A 200 -4.26 -8.29 10.50
C LEU A 200 -3.73 -9.72 10.30
N VAL A 201 -2.86 -9.89 9.30
CA VAL A 201 -2.30 -11.19 8.93
C VAL A 201 -1.45 -11.78 10.06
N SER A 202 -0.64 -10.93 10.72
CA SER A 202 0.22 -11.38 11.81
C SER A 202 -0.55 -11.74 13.07
N LEU A 203 -1.62 -11.01 13.43
CA LEU A 203 -2.48 -11.33 14.57
C LEU A 203 -3.30 -12.61 14.34
N LEU A 204 -3.60 -12.94 13.09
CA LEU A 204 -4.24 -14.20 12.72
C LEU A 204 -3.26 -15.39 12.67
N GLY A 205 -2.02 -15.20 13.11
CA GLY A 205 -1.04 -16.28 13.28
C GLY A 205 -0.15 -16.55 12.08
N MET A 206 -0.21 -15.73 11.02
CA MET A 206 0.71 -15.86 9.89
C MET A 206 2.08 -15.23 10.18
N SER A 207 3.09 -15.71 9.45
CA SER A 207 4.41 -15.08 9.45
C SER A 207 4.31 -13.62 8.98
N PRO A 208 4.92 -12.65 9.67
CA PRO A 208 4.97 -11.26 9.21
C PRO A 208 5.55 -11.12 7.80
N LEU A 209 6.47 -12.01 7.41
CA LEU A 209 7.03 -12.02 6.07
C LEU A 209 5.99 -12.38 5.00
N ALA A 210 5.05 -13.30 5.32
CA ALA A 210 3.97 -13.67 4.41
C ALA A 210 2.95 -12.54 4.18
N ALA A 211 2.92 -11.52 5.04
CA ALA A 211 2.09 -10.33 4.84
C ALA A 211 2.56 -9.45 3.67
N PHE A 212 3.86 -9.44 3.36
CA PHE A 212 4.43 -8.59 2.31
C PHE A 212 3.80 -8.86 0.92
N PRO A 213 3.79 -10.11 0.40
CA PRO A 213 3.12 -10.37 -0.88
C PRO A 213 1.63 -10.06 -0.87
N ILE A 214 0.94 -10.19 0.28
CA ILE A 214 -0.49 -9.89 0.40
C ILE A 214 -0.74 -8.38 0.30
N MET A 215 -0.05 -7.57 1.11
CA MET A 215 -0.27 -6.13 1.13
C MET A 215 0.23 -5.47 -0.17
N MET A 216 1.40 -5.88 -0.69
CA MET A 216 1.95 -5.36 -1.93
C MET A 216 1.12 -5.79 -3.14
N GLY A 217 0.70 -7.06 -3.20
CA GLY A 217 -0.19 -7.57 -4.25
C GLY A 217 -1.56 -6.89 -4.23
N SER A 218 -2.11 -6.62 -3.04
CA SER A 218 -3.35 -5.84 -2.88
C SER A 218 -3.19 -4.45 -3.47
N CYS A 219 -2.14 -3.71 -3.10
CA CYS A 219 -1.88 -2.36 -3.62
C CYS A 219 -1.59 -2.35 -5.12
N ALA A 220 -0.81 -3.33 -5.60
CA ALA A 220 -0.44 -3.45 -7.01
C ALA A 220 -1.65 -3.55 -7.96
N LEU A 221 -2.74 -4.16 -7.50
CA LEU A 221 -3.93 -4.33 -8.32
C LEU A 221 -5.03 -3.29 -8.02
N LEU A 222 -5.19 -2.87 -6.76
CA LEU A 222 -6.20 -1.86 -6.43
C LEU A 222 -5.82 -0.45 -6.87
N MET A 223 -4.52 -0.05 -6.77
CA MET A 223 -4.08 1.29 -7.15
C MET A 223 -4.29 1.61 -8.63
N PRO A 224 -3.97 0.73 -9.59
CA PRO A 224 -4.29 0.99 -11.01
C PRO A 224 -5.79 1.15 -11.27
N VAL A 225 -6.64 0.40 -10.56
CA VAL A 225 -8.10 0.50 -10.66
C VAL A 225 -8.57 1.88 -10.17
N GLY A 226 -8.10 2.30 -9.00
CA GLY A 226 -8.38 3.64 -8.46
C GLY A 226 -7.73 4.75 -9.28
N GLY A 227 -6.44 4.61 -9.57
CA GLY A 227 -5.64 5.56 -10.35
C GLY A 227 -6.24 5.85 -11.72
N ALA A 228 -6.69 4.82 -12.43
CA ALA A 228 -7.35 5.00 -13.73
C ALA A 228 -8.63 5.87 -13.65
N ARG A 229 -9.37 5.81 -12.55
CA ARG A 229 -10.54 6.67 -12.32
C ARG A 229 -10.11 8.12 -12.07
N PHE A 230 -9.08 8.33 -11.25
CA PHE A 230 -8.53 9.67 -11.01
C PHE A 230 -7.91 10.26 -12.27
N VAL A 231 -7.18 9.47 -13.05
CA VAL A 231 -6.68 9.89 -14.37
C VAL A 231 -7.84 10.29 -15.26
N LYS A 232 -8.90 9.48 -15.38
CA LYS A 232 -10.07 9.79 -16.21
C LYS A 232 -10.79 11.06 -15.77
N SER A 233 -10.95 11.30 -14.46
CA SER A 233 -11.60 12.51 -13.94
C SER A 233 -10.70 13.76 -13.95
N GLY A 234 -9.40 13.60 -14.17
CA GLY A 234 -8.44 14.70 -14.11
C GLY A 234 -8.11 15.20 -12.69
N ARG A 235 -8.59 14.52 -11.64
CA ARG A 235 -8.41 14.91 -10.24
C ARG A 235 -7.09 14.35 -9.67
N TYR A 236 -5.98 14.78 -10.24
CA TYR A 236 -4.64 14.44 -9.81
C TYR A 236 -3.59 15.37 -10.45
N ASN A 237 -2.43 15.49 -9.85
CA ASN A 237 -1.31 16.26 -10.39
C ASN A 237 -0.39 15.35 -11.22
N LEU A 238 -0.36 15.57 -12.52
CA LEU A 238 0.39 14.75 -13.49
C LEU A 238 1.89 14.75 -13.22
N SER A 239 2.49 15.94 -13.04
CA SER A 239 3.93 16.11 -12.79
C SER A 239 4.38 15.35 -11.55
N ALA A 240 3.62 15.50 -10.45
CA ALA A 240 3.89 14.83 -9.19
C ALA A 240 3.70 13.30 -9.31
N ALA A 241 2.61 12.83 -9.94
CA ALA A 241 2.38 11.40 -10.13
C ALA A 241 3.47 10.73 -10.98
N MET A 242 3.93 11.40 -12.05
CA MET A 242 5.06 10.91 -12.84
C MET A 242 6.36 10.88 -12.03
N GLY A 243 6.61 11.90 -11.19
CA GLY A 243 7.76 11.93 -10.31
C GLY A 243 7.75 10.77 -9.30
N LEU A 244 6.60 10.51 -8.67
CA LEU A 244 6.42 9.40 -7.75
C LEU A 244 6.64 8.04 -8.43
N ALA A 245 6.12 7.85 -9.64
CA ALA A 245 6.27 6.60 -10.39
C ALA A 245 7.73 6.36 -10.80
N ILE A 246 8.37 7.36 -11.43
CA ILE A 246 9.74 7.24 -11.95
C ILE A 246 10.76 7.14 -10.81
N GLY A 247 10.64 7.97 -9.77
CA GLY A 247 11.52 7.93 -8.60
C GLY A 247 11.27 6.73 -7.71
N GLY A 248 10.02 6.27 -7.64
CA GLY A 248 9.61 5.17 -6.76
C GLY A 248 10.20 3.82 -7.16
N ILE A 249 10.25 3.49 -8.45
CA ILE A 249 10.80 2.20 -8.91
C ILE A 249 12.24 1.96 -8.43
N PRO A 250 13.21 2.88 -8.61
CA PRO A 250 14.54 2.71 -8.03
C PRO A 250 14.54 2.59 -6.50
N GLY A 251 13.66 3.34 -5.81
CA GLY A 251 13.50 3.24 -4.36
C GLY A 251 13.09 1.84 -3.91
N VAL A 252 12.11 1.24 -4.61
CA VAL A 252 11.66 -0.14 -4.38
C VAL A 252 12.81 -1.13 -4.60
N LEU A 253 13.54 -1.03 -5.71
CA LEU A 253 14.60 -1.97 -6.03
C LEU A 253 15.71 -1.96 -4.99
N VAL A 254 16.13 -0.78 -4.52
CA VAL A 254 17.15 -0.64 -3.48
C VAL A 254 16.64 -1.21 -2.15
N ALA A 255 15.42 -0.89 -1.75
CA ALA A 255 14.83 -1.38 -0.50
C ALA A 255 14.61 -2.90 -0.52
N ALA A 256 14.12 -3.46 -1.63
CA ALA A 256 13.90 -4.90 -1.76
C ALA A 256 15.21 -5.70 -1.65
N TYR A 257 16.31 -5.17 -2.20
CA TYR A 257 17.63 -5.76 -2.03
C TYR A 257 18.06 -5.80 -0.56
N ILE A 258 17.83 -4.70 0.19
CA ILE A 258 18.13 -4.61 1.63
C ILE A 258 17.26 -5.57 2.42
N VAL A 259 15.93 -5.56 2.21
CA VAL A 259 14.98 -6.43 2.95
C VAL A 259 15.31 -7.90 2.76
N ARG A 260 15.68 -8.31 1.57
CA ARG A 260 16.06 -9.70 1.27
C ARG A 260 17.29 -10.16 2.06
N SER A 261 18.19 -9.24 2.40
CA SER A 261 19.42 -9.55 3.13
C SER A 261 19.28 -9.45 4.66
N LEU A 262 18.14 -8.95 5.18
CA LEU A 262 17.95 -8.77 6.62
C LEU A 262 17.68 -10.10 7.34
N PRO A 263 18.38 -10.38 8.44
CA PRO A 263 18.01 -11.47 9.35
C PRO A 263 16.59 -11.30 9.90
N MET A 264 15.88 -12.41 10.14
CA MET A 264 14.49 -12.42 10.62
C MET A 264 14.30 -11.61 11.91
N LEU A 265 15.30 -11.60 12.79
CA LEU A 265 15.27 -10.80 14.03
C LEU A 265 15.11 -9.31 13.75
N TRP A 266 15.91 -8.78 12.83
CA TRP A 266 15.83 -7.37 12.43
C TRP A 266 14.52 -7.02 11.75
N LEU A 267 13.98 -7.94 10.95
CA LEU A 267 12.69 -7.77 10.31
C LEU A 267 11.55 -7.66 11.34
N ARG A 268 11.55 -8.49 12.39
CA ARG A 268 10.56 -8.43 13.48
C ARG A 268 10.59 -7.09 14.22
N TRP A 269 11.79 -6.56 14.53
CA TRP A 269 11.93 -5.25 15.15
C TRP A 269 11.54 -4.11 14.21
N LEU A 270 11.89 -4.22 12.93
CA LEU A 270 11.46 -3.26 11.90
C LEU A 270 9.93 -3.18 11.84
N VAL A 271 9.24 -4.32 11.78
CA VAL A 271 7.77 -4.38 11.80
C VAL A 271 7.19 -3.67 13.02
N LEU A 272 7.73 -3.90 14.22
CA LEU A 272 7.28 -3.21 15.43
C LEU A 272 7.40 -1.68 15.30
N ILE A 273 8.57 -1.21 14.86
CA ILE A 273 8.82 0.24 14.67
C ILE A 273 7.84 0.84 13.67
N VAL A 274 7.62 0.16 12.55
CA VAL A 274 6.71 0.57 11.48
C VAL A 274 5.27 0.69 11.99
N VAL A 275 4.81 -0.34 12.69
CA VAL A 275 3.44 -0.38 13.24
C VAL A 275 3.24 0.73 14.26
N LEU A 276 4.21 0.93 15.15
CA LEU A 276 4.18 2.00 16.15
C LEU A 276 4.17 3.39 15.49
N TYR A 277 5.01 3.58 14.47
CA TYR A 277 5.02 4.82 13.68
C TYR A 277 3.66 5.09 13.03
N ALA A 278 3.08 4.08 12.36
CA ALA A 278 1.76 4.21 11.71
C ALA A 278 0.65 4.52 12.71
N ALA A 279 0.65 3.85 13.90
CA ALA A 279 -0.29 4.12 14.98
C ALA A 279 -0.21 5.58 15.46
N VAL A 280 1.00 6.05 15.76
CA VAL A 280 1.24 7.42 16.21
C VAL A 280 0.81 8.45 15.16
N GLN A 281 1.13 8.21 13.88
CA GLN A 281 0.75 9.10 12.80
C GLN A 281 -0.78 9.17 12.62
N MET A 282 -1.48 8.04 12.70
CA MET A 282 -2.94 8.01 12.62
C MET A 282 -3.59 8.78 13.79
N LEU A 283 -3.14 8.52 15.02
CA LEU A 283 -3.67 9.20 16.21
C LEU A 283 -3.36 10.72 16.21
N ARG A 284 -2.18 11.11 15.73
CA ARG A 284 -1.83 12.54 15.58
C ARG A 284 -2.69 13.20 14.51
N SER A 285 -2.94 12.52 13.38
CA SER A 285 -3.80 13.06 12.31
C SER A 285 -5.24 13.22 12.76
N ALA A 286 -5.73 12.35 13.64
CA ALA A 286 -7.09 12.45 14.21
C ALA A 286 -7.27 13.65 15.17
N ARG A 287 -6.18 14.22 15.71
CA ARG A 287 -6.19 15.39 16.60
C ARG A 287 -6.14 16.73 15.85
N ARG A 288 -5.78 16.69 14.57
CA ARG A 288 -5.76 17.89 13.73
C ARG A 288 -7.16 18.11 13.14
N PRO A 289 -7.73 19.31 13.30
CA PRO A 289 -9.04 19.64 12.73
C PRO A 289 -9.04 19.56 11.20
#